data_00ef037f8823586166ddc261ae437774
#
_entry.id   00ef037f8823586166ddc261ae437774
#
_cell.length_a   1.000
_cell.length_b   1.000
_cell.length_c   1.000
_cell.angle_alpha   90.00
_cell.angle_beta   90.00
_cell.angle_gamma   90.00
#
_symmetry.space_group_name_H-M   'P 1'
#
loop_
_entity.id
_entity.type
_entity.pdbx_description
1 polymer ?
#
loop_
_entity_poly.entity_id
_entity_poly.type
_entity_poly.pdbx_seq_one_letter_code
_entity_poly.pdbx_strand_id
1 'polypeptide(L)'
;MRLAPNVKSFKQNIKSLLKLKEKSEMPEKKFEILVQIRAALTQQDIDDIMVSALEGGINYWCRRVVVQGDYLGEYASEQISRGGKLAVWLDEPFEEDKTCYLLDLDKFLAGFKLWLENGCGNCDVVDASDGSVDCGEIDGTAADEIVQYALFGNVVFA
;
A
#
# COMPACT_ATOMS: atom_id res chain seq x y z
N MET A 1 59.29 19.71 31.31
CA MET A 1 58.09 19.92 32.12
C MET A 1 56.90 20.06 31.21
N ARG A 2 56.07 19.01 31.12
CA ARG A 2 54.88 19.03 30.24
C ARG A 2 53.70 19.54 31.05
N LEU A 3 53.14 20.67 30.63
CA LEU A 3 51.92 21.20 31.25
C LEU A 3 50.73 20.32 30.88
N ALA A 4 50.04 19.80 31.90
CA ALA A 4 48.81 19.03 31.68
C ALA A 4 47.69 19.94 31.12
N PRO A 5 46.89 19.46 30.14
CA PRO A 5 45.80 20.27 29.62
C PRO A 5 44.76 20.56 30.69
N ASN A 6 44.29 21.80 30.72
CA ASN A 6 43.33 22.32 31.68
C ASN A 6 41.97 21.63 31.54
N VAL A 7 41.67 20.65 32.37
CA VAL A 7 40.44 19.83 32.38
C VAL A 7 39.16 20.69 32.49
N LYS A 8 39.26 21.90 33.07
CA LYS A 8 38.10 22.82 33.14
C LYS A 8 37.72 23.39 31.80
N SER A 9 38.67 23.69 30.91
CA SER A 9 38.42 24.20 29.57
C SER A 9 37.77 23.14 28.69
N PHE A 10 38.18 21.87 28.85
CA PHE A 10 37.60 20.74 28.08
C PHE A 10 36.15 20.47 28.46
N LYS A 11 35.81 20.51 29.74
CA LYS A 11 34.44 20.33 30.25
C LYS A 11 33.48 21.48 29.80
N GLN A 12 33.97 22.70 29.70
CA GLN A 12 33.19 23.82 29.19
C GLN A 12 32.91 23.70 27.70
N ASN A 13 33.87 23.25 26.90
CA ASN A 13 33.67 23.01 25.45
C ASN A 13 32.66 21.89 25.18
N ILE A 14 32.70 20.81 25.97
CA ILE A 14 31.71 19.71 25.83
C ILE A 14 30.30 20.19 26.20
N LYS A 15 30.13 20.99 27.23
CA LYS A 15 28.83 21.57 27.60
C LYS A 15 28.30 22.53 26.54
N SER A 16 29.16 23.31 25.91
CA SER A 16 28.76 24.21 24.79
C SER A 16 28.37 23.43 23.53
N LEU A 17 29.08 22.33 23.22
CA LEU A 17 28.73 21.43 22.09
C LEU A 17 27.45 20.66 22.34
N LEU A 18 27.18 20.22 23.58
CA LEU A 18 25.92 19.57 23.95
C LEU A 18 24.74 20.56 23.89
N LYS A 19 24.91 21.82 24.33
CA LYS A 19 23.90 22.87 24.18
C LYS A 19 23.63 23.24 22.72
N LEU A 20 24.65 23.20 21.85
CA LEU A 20 24.48 23.39 20.41
C LEU A 20 23.75 22.24 19.73
N LYS A 21 23.99 20.99 20.18
CA LYS A 21 23.23 19.80 19.72
C LYS A 21 21.76 19.85 20.17
N GLU A 22 21.49 20.20 21.41
CA GLU A 22 20.12 20.38 21.92
C GLU A 22 19.38 21.53 21.20
N LYS A 23 20.08 22.56 20.70
CA LYS A 23 19.49 23.65 19.94
C LYS A 23 19.17 23.29 18.50
N SER A 24 19.80 22.23 17.92
CA SER A 24 19.53 21.75 16.56
C SER A 24 18.38 20.75 16.47
N GLU A 25 17.90 20.24 17.61
CA GLU A 25 16.81 19.24 17.71
C GLU A 25 15.50 19.84 18.26
N MET A 26 15.25 21.13 18.10
CA MET A 26 13.89 21.64 18.34
C MET A 26 12.97 21.05 17.26
N PRO A 27 11.92 20.29 17.63
CA PRO A 27 11.00 19.73 16.66
C PRO A 27 10.40 20.86 15.83
N GLU A 28 10.58 20.77 14.51
CA GLU A 28 9.98 21.70 13.57
C GLU A 28 8.47 21.73 13.80
N LYS A 29 7.91 22.91 14.03
CA LYS A 29 6.48 23.06 14.25
C LYS A 29 5.74 22.76 12.94
N LYS A 30 5.09 21.60 12.85
CA LYS A 30 4.29 21.21 11.70
C LYS A 30 2.83 21.59 11.92
N PHE A 31 2.19 22.02 10.86
CA PHE A 31 0.76 22.28 10.81
C PHE A 31 0.13 21.25 9.88
N GLU A 32 -0.75 20.42 10.39
CA GLU A 32 -1.39 19.35 9.65
C GLU A 32 -2.79 19.76 9.22
N ILE A 33 -3.15 19.45 8.00
CA ILE A 33 -4.49 19.56 7.45
C ILE A 33 -4.92 18.21 6.89
N LEU A 34 -6.18 17.85 7.05
CA LEU A 34 -6.75 16.66 6.43
C LEU A 34 -7.36 17.05 5.08
N VAL A 35 -6.94 16.35 4.04
CA VAL A 35 -7.49 16.54 2.69
C VAL A 35 -8.18 15.25 2.26
N GLN A 36 -9.41 15.36 1.75
CA GLN A 36 -10.12 14.24 1.15
C GLN A 36 -9.98 14.30 -0.36
N ILE A 37 -9.56 13.20 -0.96
CA ILE A 37 -9.44 13.03 -2.40
C ILE A 37 -10.53 12.05 -2.85
N ARG A 38 -11.24 12.39 -3.91
CA ARG A 38 -12.16 11.47 -4.59
C ARG A 38 -11.36 10.67 -5.62
N ALA A 39 -11.46 9.35 -5.56
CA ALA A 39 -10.98 8.46 -6.60
C ALA A 39 -12.18 7.81 -7.32
N ALA A 40 -12.16 7.82 -8.64
CA ALA A 40 -13.19 7.25 -9.49
C ALA A 40 -12.55 6.25 -10.46
N LEU A 41 -12.81 4.97 -10.25
CA LEU A 41 -12.36 3.88 -11.10
C LEU A 41 -13.39 3.60 -12.18
N THR A 42 -12.95 3.51 -13.41
CA THR A 42 -13.73 2.94 -14.51
C THR A 42 -13.70 1.42 -14.47
N GLN A 43 -14.56 0.78 -15.24
CA GLN A 43 -14.53 -0.68 -15.43
C GLN A 43 -13.17 -1.14 -15.97
N GLN A 44 -12.61 -0.40 -16.93
CA GLN A 44 -11.31 -0.71 -17.52
C GLN A 44 -10.17 -0.58 -16.49
N ASP A 45 -10.21 0.43 -15.62
CA ASP A 45 -9.19 0.59 -14.56
C ASP A 45 -9.15 -0.63 -13.64
N ILE A 46 -10.33 -1.13 -13.25
CA ILE A 46 -10.43 -2.34 -12.42
C ILE A 46 -9.88 -3.55 -13.17
N ASP A 47 -10.25 -3.71 -14.44
CA ASP A 47 -9.76 -4.82 -15.28
C ASP A 47 -8.24 -4.77 -15.41
N ASP A 48 -7.64 -3.61 -15.66
CA ASP A 48 -6.19 -3.43 -15.82
C ASP A 48 -5.43 -3.72 -14.51
N ILE A 49 -5.94 -3.26 -13.36
CA ILE A 49 -5.38 -3.59 -12.05
C ILE A 49 -5.46 -5.10 -11.80
N MET A 50 -6.59 -5.73 -12.11
CA MET A 50 -6.76 -7.17 -11.94
C MET A 50 -5.88 -7.98 -12.89
N VAL A 51 -5.63 -7.52 -14.12
CA VAL A 51 -4.63 -8.13 -15.02
C VAL A 51 -3.25 -8.12 -14.36
N SER A 52 -2.80 -6.95 -13.89
CA SER A 52 -1.50 -6.81 -13.21
C SER A 52 -1.37 -7.70 -11.99
N ALA A 53 -2.44 -7.84 -11.19
CA ALA A 53 -2.46 -8.72 -10.03
C ALA A 53 -2.39 -10.20 -10.42
N LEU A 54 -3.23 -10.64 -11.38
CA LEU A 54 -3.37 -12.06 -11.73
C LEU A 54 -2.22 -12.58 -12.60
N GLU A 55 -1.61 -11.73 -13.43
CA GLU A 55 -0.51 -12.14 -14.31
C GLU A 55 0.86 -12.21 -13.61
N GLY A 56 1.03 -11.53 -12.47
CA GLY A 56 2.33 -11.52 -11.79
C GLY A 56 2.29 -11.11 -10.33
N GLY A 57 1.41 -10.21 -9.95
CA GLY A 57 1.43 -9.60 -8.61
C GLY A 57 1.29 -10.60 -7.48
N ILE A 58 0.22 -11.40 -7.50
CA ILE A 58 -0.15 -12.31 -6.39
C ILE A 58 0.45 -13.72 -6.49
N ASN A 59 1.18 -14.04 -7.54
CA ASN A 59 1.59 -15.42 -7.85
C ASN A 59 2.54 -16.06 -6.83
N TYR A 60 3.20 -15.28 -5.97
CA TYR A 60 4.14 -15.80 -4.98
C TYR A 60 3.47 -16.30 -3.69
N TRP A 61 2.21 -15.94 -3.45
CA TRP A 61 1.42 -16.41 -2.30
C TRP A 61 0.08 -17.04 -2.69
N CYS A 62 -0.38 -16.80 -3.92
CA CYS A 62 -1.64 -17.32 -4.43
C CYS A 62 -1.39 -18.55 -5.29
N ARG A 63 -1.97 -19.67 -4.90
CA ARG A 63 -1.88 -20.94 -5.62
C ARG A 63 -2.71 -20.95 -6.90
N ARG A 64 -3.93 -20.39 -6.83
CA ARG A 64 -4.85 -20.31 -7.96
C ARG A 64 -5.96 -19.31 -7.70
N VAL A 65 -6.53 -18.81 -8.78
CA VAL A 65 -7.76 -18.01 -8.77
C VAL A 65 -8.81 -18.72 -9.61
N VAL A 66 -10.03 -18.78 -9.11
CA VAL A 66 -11.16 -19.48 -9.75
C VAL A 66 -12.36 -18.55 -9.83
N VAL A 67 -12.89 -18.35 -11.03
CA VAL A 67 -14.16 -17.64 -11.24
C VAL A 67 -15.30 -18.38 -10.55
N GLN A 68 -16.08 -17.65 -9.77
CA GLN A 68 -17.26 -18.19 -9.09
C GLN A 68 -18.49 -17.90 -9.95
N GLY A 69 -19.18 -18.99 -10.37
CA GLY A 69 -20.31 -18.90 -11.29
C GLY A 69 -19.87 -18.75 -12.75
N ASP A 70 -20.68 -18.05 -13.53
CA ASP A 70 -20.41 -17.82 -14.95
C ASP A 70 -19.36 -16.73 -15.16
N TYR A 71 -18.58 -16.85 -16.24
CA TYR A 71 -17.72 -15.77 -16.72
C TYR A 71 -18.57 -14.61 -17.22
N LEU A 72 -18.34 -13.41 -16.67
CA LEU A 72 -19.02 -12.18 -17.07
C LEU A 72 -18.24 -11.38 -18.13
N GLY A 73 -17.05 -11.84 -18.46
CA GLY A 73 -16.16 -11.32 -19.49
C GLY A 73 -15.43 -12.46 -20.18
N GLU A 74 -14.41 -12.14 -20.96
CA GLU A 74 -13.57 -13.12 -21.64
C GLU A 74 -12.54 -13.73 -20.67
N TYR A 75 -12.03 -12.92 -19.73
CA TYR A 75 -10.96 -13.29 -18.82
C TYR A 75 -11.40 -13.17 -17.34
N ALA A 76 -10.72 -13.90 -16.47
CA ALA A 76 -10.95 -13.82 -15.01
C ALA A 76 -10.70 -12.41 -14.43
N SER A 77 -9.79 -11.64 -15.01
CA SER A 77 -9.50 -10.25 -14.63
C SER A 77 -10.71 -9.32 -14.80
N GLU A 78 -11.60 -9.64 -15.71
CA GLU A 78 -12.79 -8.84 -16.01
C GLU A 78 -13.99 -9.18 -15.10
N GLN A 79 -13.84 -10.18 -14.24
CA GLN A 79 -14.93 -10.69 -13.41
C GLN A 79 -15.41 -9.68 -12.36
N ILE A 80 -14.46 -9.02 -11.69
CA ILE A 80 -14.73 -8.12 -10.56
C ILE A 80 -15.48 -6.87 -11.00
N SER A 81 -15.03 -6.22 -12.07
CA SER A 81 -15.62 -4.99 -12.59
C SER A 81 -17.06 -5.15 -13.10
N ARG A 82 -17.42 -6.39 -13.45
CA ARG A 82 -18.76 -6.77 -13.92
C ARG A 82 -19.66 -7.32 -12.82
N GLY A 83 -19.22 -7.22 -11.54
CA GLY A 83 -20.01 -7.64 -10.38
C GLY A 83 -19.93 -9.13 -10.05
N GLY A 84 -19.01 -9.86 -10.68
CA GLY A 84 -18.77 -11.27 -10.37
C GLY A 84 -17.81 -11.44 -9.18
N LYS A 85 -17.43 -12.69 -8.93
CA LYS A 85 -16.57 -13.07 -7.80
C LYS A 85 -15.44 -13.97 -8.24
N LEU A 86 -14.31 -13.84 -7.54
CA LEU A 86 -13.16 -14.71 -7.67
C LEU A 86 -12.88 -15.43 -6.34
N ALA A 87 -12.67 -16.74 -6.38
CA ALA A 87 -12.11 -17.48 -5.25
C ALA A 87 -10.59 -17.49 -5.38
N VAL A 88 -9.92 -16.89 -4.42
CA VAL A 88 -8.47 -16.79 -4.33
C VAL A 88 -7.97 -17.82 -3.33
N TRP A 89 -7.18 -18.80 -3.79
CA TRP A 89 -6.65 -19.88 -2.98
C TRP A 89 -5.20 -19.60 -2.63
N LEU A 90 -4.88 -19.65 -1.34
CA LEU A 90 -3.54 -19.46 -0.82
C LEU A 90 -2.69 -20.71 -0.99
N ASP A 91 -1.39 -20.55 -1.12
CA ASP A 91 -0.42 -21.65 -1.03
C ASP A 91 -0.37 -22.21 0.40
N GLU A 92 -0.33 -21.32 1.39
CA GLU A 92 -0.33 -21.63 2.81
C GLU A 92 -1.42 -20.83 3.53
N PRO A 93 -2.10 -21.41 4.55
CA PRO A 93 -3.11 -20.68 5.30
C PRO A 93 -2.49 -19.52 6.07
N PHE A 94 -3.15 -18.38 6.02
CA PHE A 94 -2.80 -17.18 6.78
C PHE A 94 -3.50 -17.15 8.15
N GLU A 95 -4.75 -17.62 8.21
CA GLU A 95 -5.57 -17.69 9.42
C GLU A 95 -6.16 -19.12 9.55
N GLU A 96 -6.00 -19.75 10.72
CA GLU A 96 -6.70 -20.95 11.16
C GLU A 96 -7.16 -21.90 10.03
N ASP A 97 -6.25 -22.46 9.24
CA ASP A 97 -6.56 -23.40 8.16
C ASP A 97 -7.40 -22.82 6.99
N LYS A 98 -7.70 -21.53 6.99
CA LYS A 98 -8.42 -20.88 5.90
C LYS A 98 -7.50 -20.62 4.72
N THR A 99 -7.74 -21.32 3.64
CA THR A 99 -6.93 -21.24 2.41
C THR A 99 -7.66 -20.60 1.24
N CYS A 100 -8.94 -20.25 1.38
CA CYS A 100 -9.74 -19.66 0.30
C CYS A 100 -10.46 -18.39 0.75
N TYR A 101 -10.31 -17.35 -0.04
CA TYR A 101 -10.94 -16.04 0.17
C TYR A 101 -11.73 -15.64 -1.08
N LEU A 102 -12.90 -15.06 -0.89
CA LEU A 102 -13.70 -14.53 -1.99
C LEU A 102 -13.40 -13.03 -2.18
N LEU A 103 -13.05 -12.68 -3.41
CA LEU A 103 -12.92 -11.30 -3.87
C LEU A 103 -14.16 -10.93 -4.69
N ASP A 104 -14.78 -9.81 -4.37
CA ASP A 104 -15.87 -9.17 -5.11
C ASP A 104 -15.59 -7.67 -5.28
N LEU A 105 -16.47 -6.97 -5.97
CA LEU A 105 -16.30 -5.54 -6.26
C LEU A 105 -16.24 -4.69 -4.98
N ASP A 106 -17.10 -4.96 -3.99
CA ASP A 106 -17.13 -4.19 -2.75
C ASP A 106 -15.82 -4.31 -1.99
N LYS A 107 -15.28 -5.53 -1.90
CA LYS A 107 -13.97 -5.78 -1.29
C LYS A 107 -12.83 -5.15 -2.09
N PHE A 108 -12.88 -5.24 -3.41
CA PHE A 108 -11.87 -4.61 -4.26
C PHE A 108 -11.82 -3.10 -4.03
N LEU A 109 -12.98 -2.43 -4.05
CA LEU A 109 -13.06 -0.98 -3.81
C LEU A 109 -12.60 -0.60 -2.40
N ALA A 110 -12.96 -1.40 -1.39
CA ALA A 110 -12.47 -1.21 -0.02
C ALA A 110 -10.95 -1.39 0.08
N GLY A 111 -10.41 -2.40 -0.60
CA GLY A 111 -8.97 -2.66 -0.68
C GLY A 111 -8.20 -1.54 -1.39
N PHE A 112 -8.73 -1.06 -2.50
CA PHE A 112 -8.15 0.08 -3.23
C PHE A 112 -8.12 1.35 -2.37
N LYS A 113 -9.20 1.62 -1.62
CA LYS A 113 -9.24 2.72 -0.65
C LYS A 113 -8.17 2.57 0.42
N LEU A 114 -8.06 1.40 1.04
CA LEU A 114 -7.04 1.14 2.07
C LEU A 114 -5.62 1.27 1.51
N TRP A 115 -5.39 0.83 0.30
CA TRP A 115 -4.11 0.99 -0.38
C TRP A 115 -3.75 2.46 -0.60
N LEU A 116 -4.69 3.30 -1.07
CA LEU A 116 -4.48 4.74 -1.20
C LEU A 116 -4.15 5.41 0.15
N GLU A 117 -4.80 4.98 1.22
CA GLU A 117 -4.62 5.54 2.56
C GLU A 117 -3.32 5.10 3.24
N ASN A 118 -2.83 3.88 2.98
CA ASN A 118 -1.74 3.26 3.74
C ASN A 118 -0.57 2.74 2.90
N GLY A 119 -0.84 2.24 1.70
CA GLY A 119 0.14 1.54 0.86
C GLY A 119 0.70 2.38 -0.27
N CYS A 120 -0.07 3.36 -0.73
CA CYS A 120 0.34 4.22 -1.82
C CYS A 120 1.44 5.20 -1.38
N GLY A 121 2.68 4.87 -1.70
CA GLY A 121 3.84 5.74 -1.40
C GLY A 121 3.88 7.01 -2.25
N ASN A 122 3.09 7.07 -3.32
CA ASN A 122 3.04 8.20 -4.24
C ASN A 122 1.58 8.53 -4.57
N CYS A 123 1.13 9.74 -4.23
CA CYS A 123 -0.23 10.20 -4.47
C CYS A 123 -0.54 10.54 -5.94
N ASP A 124 0.42 10.38 -6.86
CA ASP A 124 0.27 10.74 -8.28
C ASP A 124 -0.66 9.77 -9.05
N VAL A 125 -1.07 8.67 -8.45
CA VAL A 125 -2.01 7.70 -9.04
C VAL A 125 -3.41 8.28 -9.25
N VAL A 126 -3.83 9.24 -8.43
CA VAL A 126 -5.17 9.85 -8.51
C VAL A 126 -5.03 11.32 -8.88
N ASP A 127 -5.66 11.73 -9.98
CA ASP A 127 -5.79 13.15 -10.31
C ASP A 127 -6.82 13.79 -9.36
N ALA A 128 -6.33 14.70 -8.51
CA ALA A 128 -7.18 15.37 -7.52
C ALA A 128 -8.25 16.30 -8.15
N SER A 129 -8.10 16.67 -9.43
CA SER A 129 -9.03 17.58 -10.12
C SER A 129 -10.32 16.90 -10.53
N ASP A 130 -10.27 15.65 -10.97
CA ASP A 130 -11.42 14.89 -11.46
C ASP A 130 -11.62 13.51 -10.82
N GLY A 131 -10.62 13.06 -10.08
CA GLY A 131 -10.61 11.76 -9.41
C GLY A 131 -10.21 10.59 -10.30
N SER A 132 -9.78 10.83 -11.52
CA SER A 132 -9.33 9.76 -12.43
C SER A 132 -8.10 9.04 -11.88
N VAL A 133 -7.98 7.74 -12.19
CA VAL A 133 -6.89 6.88 -11.75
C VAL A 133 -5.97 6.58 -12.91
N ASP A 134 -4.68 6.81 -12.74
CA ASP A 134 -3.65 6.40 -13.69
C ASP A 134 -3.19 4.97 -13.39
N CYS A 135 -3.77 4.00 -14.09
CA CYS A 135 -3.40 2.59 -13.94
C CYS A 135 -1.99 2.26 -14.46
N GLY A 136 -1.38 3.15 -15.24
CA GLY A 136 0.02 3.02 -15.65
C GLY A 136 1.02 3.11 -14.49
N GLU A 137 0.63 3.77 -13.41
CA GLU A 137 1.40 3.88 -12.18
C GLU A 137 1.15 2.71 -11.19
N ILE A 138 0.21 1.81 -11.52
CA ILE A 138 -0.13 0.64 -10.70
C ILE A 138 0.54 -0.60 -11.30
N ASP A 139 1.74 -0.89 -10.85
CA ASP A 139 2.48 -2.08 -11.25
C ASP A 139 1.98 -3.36 -10.54
N GLY A 140 2.62 -4.49 -10.83
CA GLY A 140 2.27 -5.77 -10.20
C GLY A 140 2.37 -5.78 -8.68
N THR A 141 3.31 -5.02 -8.10
CA THR A 141 3.47 -4.90 -6.65
C THR A 141 2.31 -4.12 -6.04
N ALA A 142 1.97 -2.98 -6.63
CA ALA A 142 0.82 -2.18 -6.19
C ALA A 142 -0.50 -2.94 -6.35
N ALA A 143 -0.68 -3.66 -7.46
CA ALA A 143 -1.86 -4.50 -7.69
C ALA A 143 -1.97 -5.66 -6.68
N ASP A 144 -0.84 -6.28 -6.31
CA ASP A 144 -0.77 -7.27 -5.23
C ASP A 144 -1.21 -6.68 -3.90
N GLU A 145 -0.66 -5.55 -3.50
CA GLU A 145 -1.04 -4.86 -2.25
C GLU A 145 -2.54 -4.53 -2.22
N ILE A 146 -3.11 -4.03 -3.32
CA ILE A 146 -4.55 -3.74 -3.44
C ILE A 146 -5.37 -5.00 -3.18
N VAL A 147 -5.01 -6.13 -3.79
CA VAL A 147 -5.69 -7.42 -3.58
C VAL A 147 -5.54 -7.90 -2.15
N GLN A 148 -4.37 -7.77 -1.55
CA GLN A 148 -4.15 -8.14 -0.14
C GLN A 148 -5.00 -7.26 0.80
N TYR A 149 -5.04 -5.97 0.61
CA TYR A 149 -5.95 -5.09 1.37
C TYR A 149 -7.42 -5.48 1.19
N ALA A 150 -7.82 -5.87 -0.02
CA ALA A 150 -9.18 -6.31 -0.31
C ALA A 150 -9.57 -7.61 0.41
N LEU A 151 -8.64 -8.56 0.52
CA LEU A 151 -8.89 -9.88 1.09
C LEU A 151 -8.64 -9.92 2.60
N PHE A 152 -7.62 -9.23 3.08
CA PHE A 152 -7.10 -9.36 4.45
C PHE A 152 -7.20 -8.08 5.27
N GLY A 153 -7.52 -6.94 4.65
CA GLY A 153 -7.49 -5.62 5.30
C GLY A 153 -6.10 -5.08 5.59
N ASN A 154 -5.05 -5.79 5.19
CA ASN A 154 -3.65 -5.40 5.36
C ASN A 154 -2.76 -6.15 4.35
N VAL A 155 -1.53 -5.66 4.15
CA VAL A 155 -0.49 -6.41 3.44
C VAL A 155 0.10 -7.45 4.38
N VAL A 156 -0.06 -8.71 4.03
CA VAL A 156 0.32 -9.89 4.83
C VAL A 156 1.54 -10.60 4.26
N PHE A 157 1.59 -10.65 2.94
CA PHE A 157 2.68 -11.28 2.18
C PHE A 157 3.58 -10.20 1.59
N ALA A 158 4.88 -10.38 1.71
CA ALA A 158 5.90 -9.48 1.18
C ALA A 158 7.01 -10.24 0.44
#